data_046fe75b60d9e642a502420436a0101a
#
_entry.id   046fe75b60d9e642a502420436a0101a
#
_cell.length_a   1.000
_cell.length_b   1.000
_cell.length_c   1.000
_cell.angle_alpha   90.00
_cell.angle_beta   90.00
_cell.angle_gamma   90.00
#
_symmetry.space_group_name_H-M   'P 1'
#
loop_
_entity.id
_entity.type
_entity.pdbx_description
1 polymer ?
#
loop_
_entity_poly.entity_id
_entity_poly.type
_entity_poly.pdbx_seq_one_letter_code
_entity_poly.pdbx_strand_id
1 'polypeptide(L)'
;MKLFKYILFFVCLQINLHAVAENVPTAIQDSLKVLYPSVQTVGWSTDQDYYVAGFQHNGFDMKVWFNNKGNWVMKQTDWQVMDEVPEAVYHTFTFGPYSTDEVLDVTLVEFPKRKSQVVVHLEEDNAETEYQLFYLTDGELINARNVTNLNQILGANTFL
;
A
#
# COMPACT_ATOMS: atom_id res chain seq x y z
N MET A 1 23.51 -22.49 2.46
CA MET A 1 22.97 -21.94 3.69
C MET A 1 22.00 -20.75 3.47
N LYS A 2 21.84 -20.25 2.23
CA LYS A 2 20.88 -19.19 1.90
C LYS A 2 19.42 -19.66 1.64
N LEU A 3 19.21 -20.93 1.30
CA LEU A 3 17.87 -21.48 1.03
C LEU A 3 16.97 -21.62 2.27
N PHE A 4 17.55 -21.66 3.47
CA PHE A 4 16.78 -21.85 4.71
C PHE A 4 16.15 -20.55 5.25
N LYS A 5 16.62 -19.38 4.80
CA LYS A 5 16.07 -18.07 5.18
C LYS A 5 14.69 -17.83 4.55
N TYR A 6 14.46 -18.33 3.34
CA TYR A 6 13.21 -18.10 2.61
C TYR A 6 12.02 -18.95 3.09
N ILE A 7 12.28 -20.10 3.72
CA ILE A 7 11.20 -20.97 4.23
C ILE A 7 10.60 -20.44 5.53
N LEU A 8 11.38 -19.69 6.33
CA LEU A 8 10.89 -19.11 7.59
C LEU A 8 10.09 -17.84 7.41
N PHE A 9 10.27 -17.13 6.28
CA PHE A 9 9.57 -15.88 5.99
C PHE A 9 8.10 -16.09 5.60
N PHE A 10 7.77 -17.27 5.04
CA PHE A 10 6.40 -17.57 4.60
C PHE A 10 5.42 -17.91 5.74
N VAL A 11 5.90 -18.15 6.95
CA VAL A 11 5.06 -18.54 8.10
C VAL A 11 4.68 -17.35 8.98
N CYS A 12 5.38 -16.22 8.91
CA CYS A 12 5.09 -15.03 9.74
C CYS A 12 4.08 -14.05 9.16
N LEU A 13 3.53 -14.30 7.95
CA LEU A 13 2.62 -13.36 7.27
C LEU A 13 1.14 -13.53 7.66
N GLN A 14 0.82 -14.17 8.76
CA GLN A 14 -0.57 -14.51 9.09
C GLN A 14 -1.11 -13.97 10.41
N ILE A 15 -0.53 -12.96 11.04
CA ILE A 15 -1.19 -12.34 12.20
C ILE A 15 -1.10 -10.81 12.12
N ASN A 16 -1.68 -10.24 11.07
CA ASN A 16 -2.23 -8.90 11.22
C ASN A 16 -3.66 -9.09 11.74
N LEU A 17 -3.85 -8.92 13.05
CA LEU A 17 -5.17 -8.74 13.63
C LEU A 17 -5.76 -7.42 13.08
N HIS A 18 -6.25 -7.47 11.85
CA HIS A 18 -7.18 -6.46 11.39
C HIS A 18 -8.46 -6.70 12.17
N ALA A 19 -8.91 -5.69 12.89
CA ALA A 19 -10.24 -5.74 13.49
C ALA A 19 -11.23 -6.00 12.36
N VAL A 20 -11.79 -7.21 12.31
CA VAL A 20 -12.82 -7.55 11.34
C VAL A 20 -14.00 -6.63 11.65
N ALA A 21 -14.41 -5.80 10.70
CA ALA A 21 -15.56 -4.94 10.88
C ALA A 21 -16.82 -5.80 10.84
N GLU A 22 -17.34 -6.17 12.00
CA GLU A 22 -18.53 -7.03 12.11
C GLU A 22 -19.80 -6.39 11.50
N ASN A 23 -19.88 -5.06 11.38
CA ASN A 23 -21.03 -4.35 10.86
C ASN A 23 -20.63 -3.17 9.97
N VAL A 24 -20.33 -3.44 8.70
CA VAL A 24 -20.12 -2.37 7.72
C VAL A 24 -21.49 -1.84 7.26
N PRO A 25 -21.79 -0.53 7.37
CA PRO A 25 -23.03 0.04 6.89
C PRO A 25 -23.29 -0.28 5.40
N THR A 26 -24.54 -0.62 5.07
CA THR A 26 -24.93 -0.99 3.70
C THR A 26 -24.57 0.10 2.69
N ALA A 27 -24.71 1.38 3.06
CA ALA A 27 -24.33 2.50 2.19
C ALA A 27 -22.84 2.47 1.79
N ILE A 28 -21.94 2.01 2.67
CA ILE A 28 -20.51 1.86 2.36
C ILE A 28 -20.27 0.68 1.43
N GLN A 29 -20.95 -0.44 1.69
CA GLN A 29 -20.88 -1.62 0.83
C GLN A 29 -21.38 -1.30 -0.58
N ASP A 30 -22.47 -0.54 -0.70
CA ASP A 30 -23.03 -0.12 -1.98
C ASP A 30 -22.09 0.87 -2.71
N SER A 31 -21.41 1.75 -1.99
CA SER A 31 -20.37 2.62 -2.57
C SER A 31 -19.22 1.80 -3.18
N LEU A 32 -18.78 0.74 -2.51
CA LEU A 32 -17.77 -0.15 -3.06
C LEU A 32 -18.27 -0.85 -4.34
N LYS A 33 -19.52 -1.37 -4.34
CA LYS A 33 -20.11 -2.02 -5.51
C LYS A 33 -20.23 -1.09 -6.72
N VAL A 34 -20.47 0.20 -6.48
CA VAL A 34 -20.49 1.22 -7.57
C VAL A 34 -19.10 1.42 -8.15
N LEU A 35 -18.06 1.46 -7.33
CA LEU A 35 -16.68 1.63 -7.77
C LEU A 35 -16.11 0.37 -8.44
N TYR A 36 -16.46 -0.81 -7.91
CA TYR A 36 -15.90 -2.10 -8.31
C TYR A 36 -17.02 -3.16 -8.45
N PRO A 37 -17.87 -3.05 -9.48
CA PRO A 37 -19.07 -3.91 -9.62
C PRO A 37 -18.75 -5.40 -9.84
N SER A 38 -17.54 -5.72 -10.33
CA SER A 38 -17.09 -7.09 -10.56
C SER A 38 -16.53 -7.79 -9.32
N VAL A 39 -16.24 -7.06 -8.24
CA VAL A 39 -15.63 -7.60 -7.03
C VAL A 39 -16.71 -8.33 -6.20
N GLN A 40 -16.46 -9.62 -5.92
CA GLN A 40 -17.40 -10.47 -5.18
C GLN A 40 -16.94 -10.75 -3.75
N THR A 41 -15.64 -10.93 -3.55
CA THR A 41 -15.07 -11.26 -2.24
C THR A 41 -14.34 -10.05 -1.67
N VAL A 42 -14.78 -9.58 -0.51
CA VAL A 42 -14.24 -8.41 0.16
C VAL A 42 -13.98 -8.73 1.63
N GLY A 43 -12.75 -8.49 2.07
CA GLY A 43 -12.41 -8.45 3.49
C GLY A 43 -12.63 -7.03 4.03
N TRP A 44 -13.43 -6.88 5.09
CA TRP A 44 -13.66 -5.61 5.72
C TRP A 44 -12.89 -5.47 7.03
N SER A 45 -12.31 -4.32 7.24
CA SER A 45 -11.63 -3.94 8.49
C SER A 45 -11.88 -2.45 8.80
N THR A 46 -11.36 -1.98 9.92
CA THR A 46 -11.34 -0.57 10.27
C THR A 46 -9.90 -0.09 10.44
N ASP A 47 -9.66 1.16 10.06
CA ASP A 47 -8.41 1.88 10.28
C ASP A 47 -8.76 3.28 10.78
N GLN A 48 -8.57 3.52 12.08
CA GLN A 48 -9.12 4.68 12.78
C GLN A 48 -10.66 4.80 12.59
N ASP A 49 -11.12 5.94 12.05
CA ASP A 49 -12.54 6.21 11.81
C ASP A 49 -12.98 5.82 10.39
N TYR A 50 -12.17 5.05 9.66
CA TYR A 50 -12.45 4.62 8.29
C TYR A 50 -12.79 3.14 8.21
N TYR A 51 -13.72 2.79 7.32
CA TYR A 51 -13.94 1.41 6.89
C TYR A 51 -13.01 1.09 5.73
N VAL A 52 -12.35 -0.05 5.77
CA VAL A 52 -11.38 -0.49 4.77
C VAL A 52 -11.87 -1.74 4.08
N ALA A 53 -12.07 -1.67 2.78
CA ALA A 53 -12.35 -2.82 1.93
C ALA A 53 -11.05 -3.34 1.33
N GLY A 54 -10.71 -4.60 1.60
CA GLY A 54 -9.58 -5.29 0.98
C GLY A 54 -10.08 -6.36 0.00
N PHE A 55 -9.57 -6.38 -1.22
CA PHE A 55 -9.98 -7.30 -2.28
C PHE A 55 -8.93 -7.39 -3.37
N GLN A 56 -9.06 -8.38 -4.25
CA GLN A 56 -8.26 -8.47 -5.47
C GLN A 56 -9.02 -7.89 -6.67
N HIS A 57 -8.34 -7.11 -7.48
CA HIS A 57 -8.88 -6.54 -8.72
C HIS A 57 -7.79 -6.44 -9.79
N ASN A 58 -8.07 -6.96 -10.98
CA ASN A 58 -7.14 -6.98 -12.12
C ASN A 58 -5.75 -7.58 -11.79
N GLY A 59 -5.69 -8.55 -10.89
CA GLY A 59 -4.45 -9.23 -10.51
C GLY A 59 -3.67 -8.56 -9.37
N PHE A 60 -4.13 -7.41 -8.88
CA PHE A 60 -3.51 -6.70 -7.76
C PHE A 60 -4.33 -6.79 -6.48
N ASP A 61 -3.65 -6.79 -5.36
CA ASP A 61 -4.27 -6.58 -4.05
C ASP A 61 -4.58 -5.09 -3.88
N MET A 62 -5.84 -4.81 -3.53
CA MET A 62 -6.33 -3.45 -3.37
C MET A 62 -6.94 -3.23 -1.99
N LYS A 63 -6.79 -2.01 -1.48
CA LYS A 63 -7.50 -1.51 -0.30
C LYS A 63 -8.16 -0.18 -0.60
N VAL A 64 -9.40 -0.01 -0.13
CA VAL A 64 -10.15 1.26 -0.28
C VAL A 64 -10.66 1.70 1.08
N TRP A 65 -10.32 2.92 1.48
CA TRP A 65 -10.79 3.56 2.71
C TRP A 65 -12.03 4.39 2.43
N PHE A 66 -13.05 4.19 3.23
CA PHE A 66 -14.31 4.92 3.18
C PHE A 66 -14.54 5.65 4.51
N ASN A 67 -14.97 6.90 4.43
CA ASN A 67 -15.46 7.59 5.62
C ASN A 67 -16.88 7.09 6.00
N ASN A 68 -17.39 7.54 7.14
CA ASN A 68 -18.70 7.15 7.67
C ASN A 68 -19.90 7.58 6.78
N LYS A 69 -19.68 8.44 5.77
CA LYS A 69 -20.68 8.87 4.78
C LYS A 69 -20.67 8.01 3.50
N GLY A 70 -19.79 7.01 3.42
CA GLY A 70 -19.63 6.16 2.25
C GLY A 70 -18.79 6.77 1.12
N ASN A 71 -18.13 7.91 1.34
CA ASN A 71 -17.22 8.45 0.34
C ASN A 71 -15.85 7.78 0.48
N TRP A 72 -15.28 7.31 -0.62
CA TRP A 72 -13.89 6.86 -0.60
C TRP A 72 -12.95 8.06 -0.40
N VAL A 73 -11.90 7.85 0.38
CA VAL A 73 -10.93 8.89 0.76
C VAL A 73 -9.51 8.54 0.35
N MET A 74 -9.21 7.26 0.24
CA MET A 74 -7.92 6.73 -0.17
C MET A 74 -8.12 5.37 -0.83
N LYS A 75 -7.30 5.06 -1.85
CA LYS A 75 -7.15 3.72 -2.43
C LYS A 75 -5.67 3.35 -2.46
N GLN A 76 -5.37 2.11 -2.23
CA GLN A 76 -4.06 1.53 -2.42
C GLN A 76 -4.14 0.36 -3.39
N THR A 77 -3.18 0.30 -4.29
CA THR A 77 -2.94 -0.84 -5.19
C THR A 77 -1.53 -1.32 -4.94
N ASP A 78 -1.39 -2.55 -4.53
CA ASP A 78 -0.11 -3.20 -4.34
C ASP A 78 0.41 -3.67 -5.72
N TRP A 79 1.45 -2.99 -6.22
CA TRP A 79 2.10 -3.35 -7.47
C TRP A 79 3.24 -4.36 -7.28
N GLN A 80 3.75 -4.50 -6.06
CA GLN A 80 4.84 -5.41 -5.66
C GLN A 80 6.18 -5.13 -6.34
N VAL A 81 6.20 -4.63 -7.57
CA VAL A 81 7.40 -4.45 -8.40
C VAL A 81 7.45 -3.08 -9.08
N MET A 82 8.65 -2.68 -9.47
CA MET A 82 8.89 -1.39 -10.13
C MET A 82 8.41 -1.31 -11.59
N ASP A 83 8.04 -2.41 -12.22
CA ASP A 83 7.62 -2.44 -13.64
C ASP A 83 6.27 -1.72 -13.88
N GLU A 84 5.46 -1.58 -12.84
CA GLU A 84 4.14 -0.94 -12.90
C GLU A 84 4.18 0.58 -12.61
N VAL A 85 5.34 1.11 -12.14
CA VAL A 85 5.41 2.52 -11.78
C VAL A 85 5.45 3.43 -13.02
N PRO A 86 4.95 4.68 -12.91
CA PRO A 86 5.13 5.67 -13.95
C PRO A 86 6.62 5.86 -14.32
N GLU A 87 6.91 6.02 -15.62
CA GLU A 87 8.26 6.18 -16.15
C GLU A 87 9.06 7.26 -15.40
N ALA A 88 8.42 8.37 -15.03
CA ALA A 88 9.05 9.45 -14.28
C ALA A 88 9.54 9.01 -12.89
N VAL A 89 8.76 8.18 -12.19
CA VAL A 89 9.14 7.62 -10.88
C VAL A 89 10.27 6.62 -11.06
N TYR A 90 10.13 5.70 -12.03
CA TYR A 90 11.18 4.72 -12.35
C TYR A 90 12.52 5.41 -12.65
N HIS A 91 12.49 6.46 -13.50
CA HIS A 91 13.68 7.23 -13.83
C HIS A 91 14.30 7.88 -12.60
N THR A 92 13.50 8.58 -11.77
CA THR A 92 14.03 9.25 -10.58
C THR A 92 14.60 8.25 -9.57
N PHE A 93 13.95 7.11 -9.40
CA PHE A 93 14.46 6.04 -8.54
C PHE A 93 15.79 5.48 -9.07
N THR A 94 15.82 5.07 -10.35
CA THR A 94 16.98 4.40 -10.98
C THR A 94 18.23 5.28 -11.00
N PHE A 95 18.08 6.59 -11.15
CA PHE A 95 19.20 7.55 -11.14
C PHE A 95 19.37 8.27 -9.80
N GLY A 96 18.59 7.88 -8.79
CA GLY A 96 18.63 8.44 -7.45
C GLY A 96 19.60 7.71 -6.50
N PRO A 97 19.73 8.21 -5.28
CA PRO A 97 20.65 7.66 -4.27
C PRO A 97 20.27 6.27 -3.76
N TYR A 98 19.04 5.82 -4.00
CA TYR A 98 18.48 4.54 -3.54
C TYR A 98 18.46 3.46 -4.62
N SER A 99 19.10 3.70 -5.77
CA SER A 99 19.03 2.82 -6.96
C SER A 99 19.68 1.44 -6.78
N THR A 100 20.53 1.28 -5.76
CA THR A 100 21.23 0.03 -5.45
C THR A 100 20.54 -0.78 -4.36
N ASP A 101 19.52 -0.21 -3.72
CA ASP A 101 18.83 -0.83 -2.59
C ASP A 101 17.80 -1.86 -3.05
N GLU A 102 17.53 -2.86 -2.21
CA GLU A 102 16.56 -3.92 -2.53
C GLU A 102 15.13 -3.39 -2.38
N VAL A 103 14.37 -3.34 -3.47
CA VAL A 103 12.96 -3.01 -3.43
C VAL A 103 12.16 -4.19 -2.87
N LEU A 104 11.47 -3.97 -1.75
CA LEU A 104 10.66 -4.97 -1.07
C LEU A 104 9.19 -4.94 -1.52
N ASP A 105 8.67 -3.74 -1.77
CA ASP A 105 7.27 -3.52 -2.12
C ASP A 105 7.05 -2.17 -2.81
N VAL A 106 6.05 -2.07 -3.67
CA VAL A 106 5.66 -0.84 -4.35
C VAL A 106 4.14 -0.68 -4.29
N THR A 107 3.68 0.43 -3.72
CA THR A 107 2.26 0.72 -3.56
C THR A 107 1.88 2.03 -4.27
N LEU A 108 0.86 1.97 -5.16
CA LEU A 108 0.16 3.17 -5.63
C LEU A 108 -0.86 3.62 -4.58
N VAL A 109 -0.83 4.89 -4.21
CA VAL A 109 -1.81 5.50 -3.29
C VAL A 109 -2.54 6.63 -4.00
N GLU A 110 -3.85 6.50 -4.14
CA GLU A 110 -4.72 7.44 -4.83
C GLU A 110 -5.68 8.15 -3.88
N PHE A 111 -6.01 9.39 -4.20
CA PHE A 111 -6.91 10.23 -3.42
C PHE A 111 -7.91 10.95 -4.33
N PRO A 112 -9.14 11.26 -3.87
CA PRO A 112 -10.15 11.88 -4.72
C PRO A 112 -9.84 13.34 -5.11
N LYS A 113 -8.99 14.05 -4.35
CA LYS A 113 -8.80 15.50 -4.50
C LYS A 113 -7.34 15.97 -4.44
N ARG A 114 -6.38 15.10 -4.42
CA ARG A 114 -4.95 15.42 -4.43
C ARG A 114 -4.17 14.47 -5.33
N LYS A 115 -2.95 14.82 -5.69
CA LYS A 115 -2.09 13.97 -6.53
C LYS A 115 -1.90 12.60 -5.90
N SER A 116 -1.90 11.58 -6.72
CA SER A 116 -1.54 10.22 -6.33
C SER A 116 -0.05 10.15 -5.99
N GLN A 117 0.29 9.17 -5.16
CA GLN A 117 1.65 8.91 -4.73
C GLN A 117 2.02 7.46 -5.04
N VAL A 118 3.29 7.25 -5.34
CA VAL A 118 3.90 5.92 -5.39
C VAL A 118 4.81 5.81 -4.16
N VAL A 119 4.60 4.77 -3.37
CA VAL A 119 5.46 4.48 -2.22
C VAL A 119 6.32 3.28 -2.57
N VAL A 120 7.63 3.46 -2.55
CA VAL A 120 8.61 2.38 -2.72
C VAL A 120 9.15 2.03 -1.34
N HIS A 121 8.94 0.79 -0.92
CA HIS A 121 9.51 0.23 0.29
C HIS A 121 10.78 -0.54 -0.08
N LEU A 122 11.87 -0.23 0.55
CA LEU A 122 13.17 -0.81 0.24
C LEU A 122 13.99 -1.11 1.50
N GLU A 123 14.95 -2.03 1.36
CA GLU A 123 16.00 -2.30 2.33
C GLU A 123 17.34 -1.80 1.77
N GLU A 124 18.04 -0.97 2.54
CA GLU A 124 19.35 -0.44 2.18
C GLU A 124 20.37 -1.58 2.09
N ASP A 125 21.15 -1.59 1.00
CA ASP A 125 22.19 -2.62 0.81
C ASP A 125 23.20 -2.58 1.96
N ASN A 126 23.41 -3.72 2.60
CA ASN A 126 24.37 -3.96 3.70
C ASN A 126 24.08 -3.28 5.05
N ALA A 127 22.91 -2.67 5.28
CA ALA A 127 22.63 -1.92 6.51
C ALA A 127 21.45 -2.42 7.35
N GLU A 128 20.67 -3.37 6.88
CA GLU A 128 19.39 -3.81 7.53
C GLU A 128 18.47 -2.61 7.87
N THR A 129 18.60 -1.53 7.10
CA THR A 129 17.84 -0.28 7.29
C THR A 129 16.75 -0.22 6.24
N GLU A 130 15.53 -0.04 6.67
CA GLU A 130 14.39 0.03 5.75
C GLU A 130 13.88 1.44 5.58
N TYR A 131 13.53 1.80 4.34
CA TYR A 131 12.97 3.10 3.98
C TYR A 131 11.66 2.94 3.21
N GLN A 132 10.77 3.91 3.41
CA GLN A 132 9.65 4.17 2.51
C GLN A 132 9.89 5.51 1.80
N LEU A 133 9.98 5.45 0.49
CA LEU A 133 10.17 6.61 -0.39
C LEU A 133 8.82 6.99 -1.00
N PHE A 134 8.43 8.24 -0.85
CA PHE A 134 7.14 8.76 -1.34
C PHE A 134 7.38 9.63 -2.56
N TYR A 135 6.93 9.18 -3.72
CA TYR A 135 7.00 9.91 -4.97
C TYR A 135 5.63 10.44 -5.39
N LEU A 136 5.57 11.61 -5.98
CA LEU A 136 4.45 11.97 -6.85
C LEU A 136 4.56 11.20 -8.17
N THR A 137 3.46 11.01 -8.88
CA THR A 137 3.44 10.28 -10.16
C THR A 137 4.24 10.98 -11.29
N ASP A 138 4.62 12.23 -11.10
CA ASP A 138 5.53 12.98 -11.99
C ASP A 138 7.02 12.78 -11.67
N GLY A 139 7.34 11.90 -10.72
CA GLY A 139 8.71 11.52 -10.35
C GLY A 139 9.33 12.35 -9.22
N GLU A 140 8.63 13.36 -8.69
CA GLU A 140 9.12 14.13 -7.55
C GLU A 140 9.16 13.28 -6.28
N LEU A 141 10.35 13.09 -5.67
CA LEU A 141 10.51 12.49 -4.35
C LEU A 141 10.13 13.53 -3.29
N ILE A 142 8.98 13.33 -2.63
CA ILE A 142 8.44 14.28 -1.65
C ILE A 142 8.79 13.93 -0.20
N ASN A 143 9.12 12.66 0.08
CA ASN A 143 9.51 12.22 1.41
C ASN A 143 10.32 10.91 1.35
N ALA A 144 11.24 10.75 2.31
CA ALA A 144 11.93 9.49 2.57
C ALA A 144 11.89 9.25 4.08
N ARG A 145 11.29 8.13 4.49
CA ARG A 145 11.07 7.79 5.90
C ARG A 145 11.82 6.52 6.25
N ASN A 146 12.70 6.58 7.25
CA ASN A 146 13.27 5.38 7.86
C ASN A 146 12.16 4.64 8.62
N VAL A 147 11.95 3.37 8.30
CA VAL A 147 10.92 2.53 8.91
C VAL A 147 11.49 1.27 9.56
N THR A 148 12.80 1.22 9.74
CA THR A 148 13.49 0.13 10.41
C THR A 148 12.88 -0.13 11.79
N ASN A 149 12.44 -1.36 12.03
CA ASN A 149 11.76 -1.76 13.28
C ASN A 149 10.47 -0.98 13.60
N LEU A 150 9.89 -0.28 12.65
CA LEU A 150 8.62 0.43 12.80
C LEU A 150 7.47 -0.36 12.17
N ASN A 151 6.24 0.03 12.52
CA ASN A 151 5.08 -0.44 11.77
C ASN A 151 5.09 0.20 10.37
N GLN A 152 5.33 -0.62 9.36
CA GLN A 152 5.47 -0.23 7.96
C GLN A 152 4.13 -0.09 7.24
N ILE A 153 3.02 -0.31 7.93
CA ILE A 153 1.68 -0.27 7.33
C ILE A 153 1.40 1.14 6.82
N LEU A 154 1.08 1.20 5.53
CA LEU A 154 0.58 2.40 4.87
C LEU A 154 -0.93 2.50 5.15
N GLY A 155 -1.30 3.29 6.14
CA GLY A 155 -2.69 3.45 6.57
C GLY A 155 -3.13 4.90 6.68
N ALA A 156 -4.27 5.12 7.34
CA ALA A 156 -4.84 6.45 7.56
C ALA A 156 -3.83 7.39 8.26
N ASN A 157 -3.09 6.90 9.25
CA ASN A 157 -2.05 7.67 9.94
C ASN A 157 -0.94 8.23 9.04
N THR A 158 -0.70 7.58 7.89
CA THR A 158 0.37 8.00 6.98
C THR A 158 -0.12 9.09 6.03
N PHE A 159 -1.41 9.06 5.66
CA PHE A 159 -1.91 9.86 4.54
C PHE A 159 -3.10 10.77 4.87
N LEU A 160 -3.92 10.47 5.89
CA LEU A 160 -5.15 11.15 6.23
C LEU A 160 -5.07 11.89 7.54
#